data_e7cbf284666b1232eca74f19aae4e971
#
_entry.id   e7cbf284666b1232eca74f19aae4e971
#
_cell.length_a   1.000
_cell.length_b   1.000
_cell.length_c   1.000
_cell.angle_alpha   90.00
_cell.angle_beta   90.00
_cell.angle_gamma   90.00
#
_symmetry.space_group_name_H-M   'P 1'
#
loop_
_entity.id
_entity.type
_entity.pdbx_description
1 polymer ?
#
loop_
_entity_poly.entity_id
_entity_poly.type
_entity_poly.pdbx_seq_one_letter_code
_entity_poly.pdbx_strand_id
1 'polypeptide(L)'
;VEMAEFYNQSGADELVFYDITASVEGRKIFTDILTEAAKRAFIPLTVGGGISDIDQIRALLRLGADKVSINSPAVRNPDFITESALRFGSQCIVLAMDVKSRAGGGWDVYVRGGRENTGLDALEWAAEGVKRGAGEILLTSMDCDGVGNGFALDVTRAIADEVGVPVIASGGAGKMEHFRDALTVGHADAALAATLFHFGILKISDLKEYLAREG
;
A
#
# COMPACT_ATOMS: atom_id res chain seq x y z
N VAL A 1 9.74 0.54 -16.41
CA VAL A 1 9.62 -0.76 -17.07
C VAL A 1 10.76 -1.67 -16.62
N GLU A 2 12.02 -1.29 -16.79
CA GLU A 2 13.20 -2.08 -16.38
C GLU A 2 13.18 -2.41 -14.86
N MET A 3 12.73 -1.48 -14.03
CA MET A 3 12.60 -1.70 -12.59
C MET A 3 11.54 -2.77 -12.24
N ALA A 4 10.45 -2.86 -13.00
CA ALA A 4 9.44 -3.90 -12.79
C ALA A 4 10.01 -5.30 -13.05
N GLU A 5 10.76 -5.44 -14.14
CA GLU A 5 11.47 -6.67 -14.47
C GLU A 5 12.55 -7.00 -13.41
N PHE A 6 13.32 -5.99 -12.99
CA PHE A 6 14.31 -6.15 -11.94
C PHE A 6 13.70 -6.67 -10.64
N TYR A 7 12.60 -6.08 -10.15
CA TYR A 7 11.95 -6.52 -8.93
C TYR A 7 11.35 -7.92 -9.06
N ASN A 8 10.74 -8.24 -10.22
CA ASN A 8 10.24 -9.58 -10.49
C ASN A 8 11.37 -10.63 -10.42
N GLN A 9 12.53 -10.36 -11.05
CA GLN A 9 13.70 -11.24 -11.03
C GLN A 9 14.38 -11.29 -9.64
N SER A 10 14.30 -10.22 -8.86
CA SER A 10 14.87 -10.15 -7.51
C SER A 10 14.04 -10.90 -6.47
N GLY A 11 12.86 -11.43 -6.85
CA GLY A 11 12.00 -12.21 -5.97
C GLY A 11 11.05 -11.38 -5.11
N ALA A 12 10.65 -10.17 -5.55
CA ALA A 12 9.54 -9.47 -4.95
C ALA A 12 8.25 -10.30 -5.10
N ASP A 13 7.38 -10.27 -4.09
CA ASP A 13 6.10 -10.99 -4.14
C ASP A 13 5.03 -10.18 -4.84
N GLU A 14 5.04 -8.86 -4.67
CA GLU A 14 4.14 -7.89 -5.29
C GLU A 14 4.86 -6.60 -5.62
N LEU A 15 4.32 -5.81 -6.55
CA LEU A 15 4.78 -4.47 -6.88
C LEU A 15 3.68 -3.44 -6.64
N VAL A 16 4.07 -2.26 -6.18
CA VAL A 16 3.17 -1.11 -6.07
C VAL A 16 3.70 0.03 -6.92
N PHE A 17 2.84 0.55 -7.79
CA PHE A 17 3.09 1.72 -8.64
C PHE A 17 2.20 2.88 -8.22
N TYR A 18 2.80 4.02 -7.92
CA TYR A 18 2.05 5.25 -7.64
C TYR A 18 2.18 6.23 -8.80
N ASP A 19 1.02 6.65 -9.34
CA ASP A 19 0.95 7.81 -10.23
C ASP A 19 1.08 9.10 -9.40
N ILE A 20 2.23 9.74 -9.51
CA ILE A 20 2.52 11.03 -8.87
C ILE A 20 2.28 12.21 -9.82
N THR A 21 1.81 11.95 -11.04
CA THR A 21 1.62 12.97 -12.07
C THR A 21 0.25 13.65 -11.94
N ALA A 22 0.24 14.98 -11.88
CA ALA A 22 -0.99 15.77 -11.81
C ALA A 22 -1.48 16.25 -13.20
N SER A 23 -0.68 16.10 -14.28
CA SER A 23 -1.02 16.57 -15.61
C SER A 23 -1.64 15.49 -16.50
N VAL A 24 -2.41 15.89 -17.52
CA VAL A 24 -2.98 14.96 -18.51
C VAL A 24 -1.89 14.25 -19.29
N GLU A 25 -0.81 14.95 -19.63
CA GLU A 25 0.36 14.39 -20.34
C GLU A 25 1.09 13.37 -19.48
N GLY A 26 1.36 13.69 -18.21
CA GLY A 26 1.98 12.78 -17.26
C GLY A 26 1.16 11.51 -17.03
N ARG A 27 -0.17 11.62 -16.98
CA ARG A 27 -1.08 10.47 -16.85
C ARG A 27 -1.01 9.54 -18.07
N LYS A 28 -0.89 10.09 -19.29
CA LYS A 28 -0.69 9.26 -20.50
C LYS A 28 0.65 8.52 -20.44
N ILE A 29 1.72 9.19 -20.07
CA ILE A 29 3.05 8.58 -19.89
C ILE A 29 2.97 7.45 -18.85
N PHE A 30 2.26 7.68 -17.74
CA PHE A 30 2.09 6.68 -16.70
C PHE A 30 1.34 5.43 -17.21
N THR A 31 0.25 5.58 -17.99
CA THR A 31 -0.50 4.43 -18.55
C THR A 31 0.33 3.62 -19.53
N ASP A 32 1.17 4.27 -20.33
CA ASP A 32 2.09 3.59 -21.25
C ASP A 32 3.15 2.79 -20.47
N ILE A 33 3.72 3.38 -19.41
CA ILE A 33 4.68 2.71 -18.51
C ILE A 33 4.01 1.52 -17.80
N LEU A 34 2.79 1.69 -17.29
CA LEU A 34 2.03 0.63 -16.64
C LEU A 34 1.81 -0.57 -17.57
N THR A 35 1.36 -0.29 -18.79
CA THR A 35 1.12 -1.33 -19.80
C THR A 35 2.38 -2.12 -20.11
N GLU A 36 3.53 -1.46 -20.24
CA GLU A 36 4.81 -2.13 -20.51
C GLU A 36 5.34 -2.86 -19.26
N ALA A 37 5.10 -2.33 -18.07
CA ALA A 37 5.48 -2.99 -16.82
C ALA A 37 4.67 -4.28 -16.60
N ALA A 38 3.36 -4.24 -16.84
CA ALA A 38 2.46 -5.39 -16.70
C ALA A 38 2.81 -6.55 -17.66
N LYS A 39 3.41 -6.26 -18.82
CA LYS A 39 3.89 -7.29 -19.74
C LYS A 39 5.14 -8.03 -19.26
N ARG A 40 5.89 -7.46 -18.32
CA ARG A 40 7.20 -7.95 -17.87
C ARG A 40 7.22 -8.38 -16.40
N ALA A 41 6.30 -7.90 -15.59
CA ALA A 41 6.12 -8.34 -14.23
C ALA A 41 5.13 -9.50 -14.19
N PHE A 42 5.55 -10.66 -13.68
CA PHE A 42 4.71 -11.86 -13.51
C PHE A 42 4.30 -12.04 -12.05
N ILE A 43 4.34 -10.96 -11.28
CA ILE A 43 3.88 -10.85 -9.89
C ILE A 43 2.77 -9.81 -9.81
N PRO A 44 1.85 -9.89 -8.83
CA PRO A 44 0.74 -8.96 -8.71
C PRO A 44 1.19 -7.50 -8.72
N LEU A 45 0.44 -6.67 -9.44
CA LEU A 45 0.72 -5.27 -9.63
C LEU A 45 -0.40 -4.41 -9.07
N THR A 46 -0.11 -3.68 -8.01
CA THR A 46 -1.02 -2.70 -7.42
C THR A 46 -0.72 -1.31 -7.94
N VAL A 47 -1.74 -0.59 -8.37
CA VAL A 47 -1.63 0.78 -8.88
C VAL A 47 -2.38 1.74 -7.97
N GLY A 48 -1.71 2.82 -7.56
CA GLY A 48 -2.28 3.88 -6.74
C GLY A 48 -1.97 5.28 -7.28
N GLY A 49 -2.52 6.28 -6.60
CA GLY A 49 -2.32 7.69 -6.95
C GLY A 49 -3.41 8.25 -7.87
N GLY A 50 -4.10 9.29 -7.38
CA GLY A 50 -5.07 10.07 -8.17
C GLY A 50 -6.32 9.35 -8.66
N ILE A 51 -6.59 8.13 -8.23
CA ILE A 51 -7.77 7.35 -8.64
C ILE A 51 -9.01 7.92 -7.94
N SER A 52 -9.96 8.45 -8.70
CA SER A 52 -11.10 9.19 -8.15
C SER A 52 -12.48 8.70 -8.62
N ASP A 53 -12.53 7.80 -9.60
CA ASP A 53 -13.78 7.28 -10.16
C ASP A 53 -13.63 5.83 -10.66
N ILE A 54 -14.78 5.21 -10.90
CA ILE A 54 -14.92 3.80 -11.31
C ILE A 54 -14.33 3.55 -12.71
N ASP A 55 -14.39 4.51 -13.61
CA ASP A 55 -13.90 4.33 -14.98
C ASP A 55 -12.37 4.32 -15.00
N GLN A 56 -11.72 5.09 -14.13
CA GLN A 56 -10.27 5.03 -13.92
C GLN A 56 -9.85 3.66 -13.37
N ILE A 57 -10.56 3.11 -12.38
CA ILE A 57 -10.28 1.75 -11.86
C ILE A 57 -10.37 0.75 -13.00
N ARG A 58 -11.47 0.78 -13.77
CA ARG A 58 -11.67 -0.12 -14.92
C ARG A 58 -10.54 0.00 -15.94
N ALA A 59 -10.12 1.21 -16.24
CA ALA A 59 -9.03 1.46 -17.19
C ALA A 59 -7.71 0.85 -16.70
N LEU A 60 -7.34 1.06 -15.43
CA LEU A 60 -6.11 0.55 -14.84
C LEU A 60 -6.08 -0.99 -14.80
N LEU A 61 -7.18 -1.62 -14.40
CA LEU A 61 -7.30 -3.09 -14.41
C LEU A 61 -7.19 -3.67 -15.83
N ARG A 62 -7.76 -2.99 -16.85
CA ARG A 62 -7.62 -3.39 -18.26
C ARG A 62 -6.19 -3.22 -18.80
N LEU A 63 -5.41 -2.31 -18.26
CA LEU A 63 -4.01 -2.09 -18.62
C LEU A 63 -3.05 -3.09 -17.95
N GLY A 64 -3.58 -3.96 -17.08
CA GLY A 64 -2.82 -5.04 -16.45
C GLY A 64 -2.52 -4.85 -14.98
N ALA A 65 -3.13 -3.88 -14.30
CA ALA A 65 -3.11 -3.84 -12.84
C ALA A 65 -3.97 -4.99 -12.27
N ASP A 66 -3.50 -5.64 -11.22
CA ASP A 66 -4.26 -6.65 -10.47
C ASP A 66 -5.11 -6.01 -9.37
N LYS A 67 -4.57 -4.95 -8.76
CA LYS A 67 -5.21 -4.22 -7.66
C LYS A 67 -5.08 -2.71 -7.88
N VAL A 68 -6.00 -1.96 -7.28
CA VAL A 68 -5.96 -0.50 -7.21
C VAL A 68 -5.97 -0.03 -5.78
N SER A 69 -5.13 0.95 -5.47
CA SER A 69 -5.01 1.54 -4.13
C SER A 69 -5.70 2.90 -4.09
N ILE A 70 -6.68 3.04 -3.20
CA ILE A 70 -7.50 4.24 -3.03
C ILE A 70 -7.36 4.81 -1.62
N ASN A 71 -7.25 6.13 -1.48
CA ASN A 71 -7.15 6.85 -0.20
C ASN A 71 -8.14 8.03 -0.17
N SER A 72 -7.73 9.23 -0.54
CA SER A 72 -8.53 10.46 -0.38
C SER A 72 -9.95 10.40 -0.97
N PRO A 73 -10.20 9.82 -2.14
CA PRO A 73 -11.55 9.64 -2.67
C PRO A 73 -12.43 8.75 -1.79
N ALA A 74 -11.87 7.70 -1.21
CA ALA A 74 -12.58 6.81 -0.30
C ALA A 74 -12.98 7.51 1.00
N VAL A 75 -12.12 8.35 1.57
CA VAL A 75 -12.44 9.16 2.75
C VAL A 75 -13.53 10.18 2.46
N ARG A 76 -13.50 10.84 1.29
CA ARG A 76 -14.51 11.82 0.90
C ARG A 76 -15.88 11.21 0.60
N ASN A 77 -15.87 10.03 0.02
CA ASN A 77 -17.08 9.27 -0.32
C ASN A 77 -16.84 7.78 -0.06
N PRO A 78 -17.15 7.28 1.15
CA PRO A 78 -16.94 5.87 1.50
C PRO A 78 -17.70 4.88 0.62
N ASP A 79 -18.83 5.28 0.00
CA ASP A 79 -19.55 4.43 -0.95
C ASP A 79 -18.73 4.09 -2.19
N PHE A 80 -17.69 4.87 -2.49
CA PHE A 80 -16.75 4.56 -3.55
C PHE A 80 -16.04 3.21 -3.35
N ILE A 81 -15.73 2.84 -2.09
CA ILE A 81 -15.19 1.51 -1.76
C ILE A 81 -16.21 0.43 -2.12
N THR A 82 -17.45 0.61 -1.68
CA THR A 82 -18.53 -0.36 -1.90
C THR A 82 -18.82 -0.56 -3.39
N GLU A 83 -18.94 0.54 -4.13
CA GLU A 83 -19.19 0.48 -5.57
C GLU A 83 -18.03 -0.20 -6.32
N SER A 84 -16.80 0.12 -5.95
CA SER A 84 -15.58 -0.48 -6.53
C SER A 84 -15.53 -1.99 -6.26
N ALA A 85 -15.76 -2.41 -5.02
CA ALA A 85 -15.74 -3.82 -4.62
C ALA A 85 -16.85 -4.63 -5.30
N LEU A 86 -18.05 -4.08 -5.42
CA LEU A 86 -19.16 -4.73 -6.13
C LEU A 86 -18.89 -4.91 -7.62
N ARG A 87 -18.18 -3.98 -8.25
CA ARG A 87 -17.90 -4.03 -9.70
C ARG A 87 -16.69 -4.88 -10.08
N PHE A 88 -15.66 -4.88 -9.24
CA PHE A 88 -14.36 -5.47 -9.58
C PHE A 88 -13.95 -6.61 -8.65
N GLY A 89 -14.65 -6.80 -7.55
CA GLY A 89 -14.29 -7.73 -6.48
C GLY A 89 -13.43 -7.06 -5.39
N SER A 90 -13.65 -7.45 -4.14
CA SER A 90 -12.89 -6.93 -2.99
C SER A 90 -11.39 -7.12 -3.15
N GLN A 91 -10.96 -8.25 -3.73
CA GLN A 91 -9.55 -8.57 -3.96
C GLN A 91 -8.80 -7.56 -4.86
N CYS A 92 -9.54 -6.74 -5.65
CA CYS A 92 -8.94 -5.69 -6.48
C CYS A 92 -8.81 -4.34 -5.74
N ILE A 93 -9.40 -4.20 -4.55
CA ILE A 93 -9.50 -2.90 -3.85
C ILE A 93 -8.61 -2.88 -2.61
N VAL A 94 -7.56 -2.09 -2.67
CA VAL A 94 -6.66 -1.81 -1.55
C VAL A 94 -7.02 -0.45 -0.95
N LEU A 95 -7.36 -0.42 0.34
CA LEU A 95 -7.53 0.82 1.08
C LEU A 95 -6.18 1.31 1.57
N ALA A 96 -5.65 2.38 0.96
CA ALA A 96 -4.45 3.03 1.46
C ALA A 96 -4.80 4.00 2.58
N MET A 97 -4.06 3.91 3.67
CA MET A 97 -4.23 4.73 4.86
C MET A 97 -2.91 5.37 5.25
N ASP A 98 -2.84 6.70 5.18
CA ASP A 98 -1.75 7.46 5.78
C ASP A 98 -2.18 7.81 7.21
N VAL A 99 -1.43 7.36 8.21
CA VAL A 99 -1.79 7.55 9.61
C VAL A 99 -0.70 8.26 10.40
N LYS A 100 -1.09 9.02 11.39
CA LYS A 100 -0.19 9.72 12.30
C LYS A 100 -0.68 9.61 13.73
N SER A 101 0.26 9.43 14.67
CA SER A 101 -0.03 9.39 16.09
C SER A 101 -0.66 10.71 16.59
N ARG A 102 -1.62 10.57 17.49
CA ARG A 102 -2.39 11.67 18.08
C ARG A 102 -1.93 11.93 19.52
N ALA A 103 -1.83 13.20 19.90
CA ALA A 103 -1.61 13.57 21.29
C ALA A 103 -2.75 13.01 22.17
N GLY A 104 -2.40 12.24 23.19
CA GLY A 104 -3.40 11.57 24.05
C GLY A 104 -3.72 10.13 23.66
N GLY A 105 -3.08 9.60 22.61
CA GLY A 105 -3.20 8.21 22.15
C GLY A 105 -4.08 8.02 20.93
N GLY A 106 -3.90 6.89 20.25
CA GLY A 106 -4.55 6.58 18.98
C GLY A 106 -3.88 7.24 17.77
N TRP A 107 -4.49 7.08 16.61
CA TRP A 107 -3.96 7.56 15.32
C TRP A 107 -5.07 8.19 14.49
N ASP A 108 -4.73 9.30 13.84
CA ASP A 108 -5.61 9.98 12.90
C ASP A 108 -5.26 9.59 11.46
N VAL A 109 -6.31 9.49 10.62
CA VAL A 109 -6.19 9.29 9.18
C VAL A 109 -5.89 10.61 8.48
N TYR A 110 -4.94 10.59 7.57
CA TYR A 110 -4.55 11.71 6.72
C TYR A 110 -4.86 11.44 5.25
N VAL A 111 -5.10 12.50 4.50
CA VAL A 111 -5.34 12.48 3.06
C VAL A 111 -4.43 13.47 2.34
N ARG A 112 -4.53 13.49 1.00
CA ARG A 112 -3.74 14.38 0.13
C ARG A 112 -2.23 14.24 0.32
N GLY A 113 -1.76 12.97 0.46
CA GLY A 113 -0.34 12.69 0.69
C GLY A 113 0.14 13.20 2.04
N GLY A 114 -0.63 12.99 3.10
CA GLY A 114 -0.30 13.36 4.46
C GLY A 114 -0.46 14.85 4.82
N ARG A 115 -1.09 15.66 3.96
CA ARG A 115 -1.17 17.11 4.14
C ARG A 115 -2.40 17.55 4.93
N GLU A 116 -3.42 16.71 5.05
CA GLU A 116 -4.70 17.07 5.64
C GLU A 116 -5.13 15.99 6.64
N ASN A 117 -5.25 16.40 7.93
CA ASN A 117 -5.84 15.54 8.95
C ASN A 117 -7.36 15.50 8.77
N THR A 118 -7.92 14.32 8.69
CA THR A 118 -9.37 14.13 8.52
C THR A 118 -10.15 14.13 9.82
N GLY A 119 -9.47 13.96 10.96
CA GLY A 119 -10.09 13.71 12.25
C GLY A 119 -10.71 12.34 12.43
N LEU A 120 -10.60 11.45 11.42
CA LEU A 120 -11.05 10.06 11.54
C LEU A 120 -10.06 9.24 12.35
N ASP A 121 -10.56 8.41 13.25
CA ASP A 121 -9.75 7.42 13.95
C ASP A 121 -9.33 6.30 12.98
N ALA A 122 -8.06 5.90 13.05
CA ALA A 122 -7.50 4.94 12.10
C ALA A 122 -8.10 3.54 12.23
N LEU A 123 -8.42 3.08 13.45
CA LEU A 123 -9.03 1.76 13.66
C LEU A 123 -10.47 1.74 13.15
N GLU A 124 -11.24 2.78 13.50
CA GLU A 124 -12.62 2.91 13.04
C GLU A 124 -12.70 2.98 11.51
N TRP A 125 -11.78 3.73 10.88
CA TRP A 125 -11.74 3.85 9.43
C TRP A 125 -11.30 2.55 8.74
N ALA A 126 -10.34 1.82 9.29
CA ALA A 126 -9.93 0.51 8.79
C ALA A 126 -11.11 -0.48 8.80
N ALA A 127 -11.79 -0.60 9.94
CA ALA A 127 -12.97 -1.46 10.10
C ALA A 127 -14.11 -1.07 9.13
N GLU A 128 -14.41 0.22 8.99
CA GLU A 128 -15.41 0.72 8.05
C GLU A 128 -15.03 0.43 6.60
N GLY A 129 -13.78 0.63 6.21
CA GLY A 129 -13.29 0.35 4.87
C GLY A 129 -13.42 -1.13 4.49
N VAL A 130 -13.06 -2.03 5.39
CA VAL A 130 -13.22 -3.49 5.21
C VAL A 130 -14.70 -3.88 5.12
N LYS A 131 -15.54 -3.35 6.01
CA LYS A 131 -16.98 -3.55 5.97
C LYS A 131 -17.60 -3.11 4.64
N ARG A 132 -17.04 -2.09 4.01
CA ARG A 132 -17.47 -1.58 2.69
C ARG A 132 -16.93 -2.37 1.52
N GLY A 133 -16.00 -3.29 1.75
CA GLY A 133 -15.50 -4.22 0.74
C GLY A 133 -14.06 -4.01 0.31
N ALA A 134 -13.25 -3.22 1.03
CA ALA A 134 -11.81 -3.25 0.84
C ALA A 134 -11.28 -4.66 1.14
N GLY A 135 -10.50 -5.21 0.22
CA GLY A 135 -9.95 -6.57 0.36
C GLY A 135 -8.55 -6.58 0.96
N GLU A 136 -7.93 -5.43 1.14
CA GLU A 136 -6.58 -5.28 1.67
C GLU A 136 -6.36 -3.86 2.19
N ILE A 137 -5.53 -3.70 3.21
CA ILE A 137 -5.13 -2.39 3.75
C ILE A 137 -3.64 -2.17 3.50
N LEU A 138 -3.29 -1.04 2.89
CA LEU A 138 -1.91 -0.54 2.82
C LEU A 138 -1.76 0.59 3.84
N LEU A 139 -1.08 0.27 4.94
CA LEU A 139 -0.94 1.16 6.09
C LEU A 139 0.40 1.86 6.10
N THR A 140 0.43 3.16 5.87
CA THR A 140 1.64 3.98 5.93
C THR A 140 1.65 4.84 7.19
N SER A 141 2.63 4.61 8.06
CA SER A 141 2.88 5.49 9.20
C SER A 141 3.69 6.71 8.78
N MET A 142 3.08 7.90 8.89
CA MET A 142 3.76 9.16 8.61
C MET A 142 4.85 9.49 9.63
N ASP A 143 4.74 8.97 10.86
CA ASP A 143 5.75 9.19 11.91
C ASP A 143 7.05 8.42 11.63
N CYS A 144 6.96 7.30 10.90
CA CYS A 144 8.08 6.41 10.60
C CYS A 144 8.58 6.56 9.16
N ASP A 145 7.76 7.06 8.23
CA ASP A 145 8.09 7.11 6.82
C ASP A 145 9.34 7.98 6.56
N GLY A 146 10.29 7.41 5.79
CA GLY A 146 11.57 8.06 5.50
C GLY A 146 12.59 8.07 6.65
N VAL A 147 12.26 7.61 7.85
CA VAL A 147 13.13 7.67 9.03
C VAL A 147 14.11 6.48 9.10
N GLY A 148 13.69 5.30 8.67
CA GLY A 148 14.53 4.09 8.66
C GLY A 148 14.73 3.43 10.04
N ASN A 149 13.93 3.78 11.04
CA ASN A 149 14.04 3.28 12.42
C ASN A 149 13.08 2.13 12.74
N GLY A 150 12.37 1.61 11.76
CA GLY A 150 11.40 0.53 11.88
C GLY A 150 9.99 0.97 11.52
N PHE A 151 9.15 -0.03 11.23
CA PHE A 151 7.72 0.18 11.01
C PHE A 151 7.02 0.57 12.32
N ALA A 152 5.87 1.24 12.23
CA ALA A 152 5.04 1.59 13.38
C ALA A 152 4.27 0.36 13.88
N LEU A 153 4.90 -0.46 14.71
CA LEU A 153 4.37 -1.77 15.11
C LEU A 153 3.05 -1.67 15.87
N ASP A 154 2.88 -0.66 16.73
CA ASP A 154 1.69 -0.51 17.56
C ASP A 154 0.42 -0.30 16.72
N VAL A 155 0.44 0.64 15.76
CA VAL A 155 -0.71 0.90 14.89
C VAL A 155 -0.91 -0.23 13.89
N THR A 156 0.17 -0.83 13.38
CA THR A 156 0.09 -1.98 12.47
C THR A 156 -0.62 -3.14 13.15
N ARG A 157 -0.19 -3.51 14.35
CA ARG A 157 -0.82 -4.56 15.14
C ARG A 157 -2.26 -4.24 15.50
N ALA A 158 -2.54 -3.01 15.95
CA ALA A 158 -3.89 -2.63 16.35
C ALA A 158 -4.88 -2.76 15.18
N ILE A 159 -4.47 -2.40 13.96
CA ILE A 159 -5.30 -2.55 12.77
C ILE A 159 -5.36 -4.01 12.32
N ALA A 160 -4.23 -4.73 12.28
CA ALA A 160 -4.18 -6.14 11.86
C ALA A 160 -5.05 -7.04 12.77
N ASP A 161 -5.05 -6.78 14.07
CA ASP A 161 -5.87 -7.53 15.03
C ASP A 161 -7.37 -7.19 14.92
N GLU A 162 -7.74 -6.00 14.41
CA GLU A 162 -9.13 -5.53 14.26
C GLU A 162 -9.78 -6.01 12.97
N VAL A 163 -9.02 -6.07 11.84
CA VAL A 163 -9.60 -6.34 10.52
C VAL A 163 -9.38 -7.80 10.08
N GLY A 164 -10.29 -8.33 9.26
CA GLY A 164 -10.21 -9.69 8.71
C GLY A 164 -9.63 -9.76 7.29
N VAL A 165 -8.84 -8.77 6.87
CA VAL A 165 -8.18 -8.71 5.55
C VAL A 165 -6.69 -8.46 5.73
N PRO A 166 -5.85 -8.82 4.74
CA PRO A 166 -4.41 -8.57 4.81
C PRO A 166 -4.07 -7.10 5.05
N VAL A 167 -3.06 -6.88 5.92
CA VAL A 167 -2.50 -5.57 6.23
C VAL A 167 -1.04 -5.52 5.79
N ILE A 168 -0.72 -4.57 4.93
CA ILE A 168 0.64 -4.29 4.45
C ILE A 168 1.21 -3.13 5.25
N ALA A 169 2.27 -3.37 6.02
CA ALA A 169 2.99 -2.32 6.74
C ALA A 169 3.86 -1.51 5.78
N SER A 170 3.79 -0.18 5.84
CA SER A 170 4.56 0.75 5.02
C SER A 170 5.09 1.92 5.84
N GLY A 171 6.28 2.39 5.45
CA GLY A 171 6.98 3.50 6.12
C GLY A 171 7.84 3.07 7.30
N GLY A 172 9.15 3.37 7.23
CA GLY A 172 10.10 3.19 8.32
C GLY A 172 11.11 2.05 8.20
N ALA A 173 11.04 1.21 7.16
CA ALA A 173 12.01 0.15 6.96
C ALA A 173 13.44 0.69 6.84
N GLY A 174 14.40 0.10 7.58
CA GLY A 174 15.81 0.49 7.55
C GLY A 174 16.77 -0.70 7.56
N LYS A 175 16.32 -1.88 8.04
CA LYS A 175 17.12 -3.11 8.13
C LYS A 175 16.21 -4.35 8.16
N MET A 176 16.78 -5.55 8.04
CA MET A 176 16.05 -6.82 7.94
C MET A 176 15.16 -7.10 9.15
N GLU A 177 15.64 -6.80 10.35
CA GLU A 177 14.89 -7.03 11.59
C GLU A 177 13.57 -6.24 11.63
N HIS A 178 13.52 -5.08 10.97
CA HIS A 178 12.28 -4.30 10.90
C HIS A 178 11.18 -5.06 10.16
N PHE A 179 11.51 -5.80 9.11
CA PHE A 179 10.55 -6.64 8.38
C PHE A 179 10.07 -7.80 9.24
N ARG A 180 10.99 -8.51 9.92
CA ARG A 180 10.62 -9.55 10.89
C ARG A 180 9.65 -8.99 11.94
N ASP A 181 10.00 -7.86 12.54
CA ASP A 181 9.20 -7.25 13.60
C ASP A 181 7.81 -6.81 13.09
N ALA A 182 7.71 -6.31 11.87
CA ALA A 182 6.42 -5.99 11.25
C ALA A 182 5.54 -7.22 11.08
N LEU A 183 6.12 -8.34 10.61
CA LEU A 183 5.39 -9.58 10.36
C LEU A 183 5.06 -10.37 11.65
N THR A 184 5.89 -10.25 12.70
CA THR A 184 5.72 -10.99 13.96
C THR A 184 5.04 -10.15 15.04
N VAL A 185 5.69 -9.06 15.47
CA VAL A 185 5.17 -8.17 16.53
C VAL A 185 4.04 -7.28 16.02
N GLY A 186 4.17 -6.80 14.79
CA GLY A 186 3.19 -5.94 14.13
C GLY A 186 1.98 -6.69 13.56
N HIS A 187 2.03 -8.03 13.47
CA HIS A 187 1.00 -8.89 12.87
C HIS A 187 0.64 -8.51 11.43
N ALA A 188 1.52 -7.80 10.72
CA ALA A 188 1.30 -7.50 9.31
C ALA A 188 1.40 -8.77 8.46
N ASP A 189 0.61 -8.87 7.39
CA ASP A 189 0.67 -9.98 6.43
C ASP A 189 1.77 -9.75 5.39
N ALA A 190 2.12 -8.48 5.15
CA ALA A 190 3.20 -8.08 4.26
C ALA A 190 3.87 -6.78 4.70
N ALA A 191 5.05 -6.51 4.15
CA ALA A 191 5.77 -5.26 4.41
C ALA A 191 6.26 -4.65 3.08
N LEU A 192 6.02 -3.36 2.91
CA LEU A 192 6.41 -2.58 1.75
C LEU A 192 7.59 -1.67 2.08
N ALA A 193 8.60 -1.68 1.20
CA ALA A 193 9.68 -0.71 1.24
C ALA A 193 10.07 -0.30 -0.20
N ALA A 194 10.46 0.95 -0.36
CA ALA A 194 10.90 1.49 -1.64
C ALA A 194 12.42 1.74 -1.63
N THR A 195 12.87 2.67 -0.82
CA THR A 195 14.26 3.18 -0.79
C THR A 195 15.30 2.08 -0.64
N LEU A 196 15.08 1.14 0.28
CA LEU A 196 16.03 0.05 0.56
C LEU A 196 16.30 -0.83 -0.66
N PHE A 197 15.25 -1.18 -1.39
CA PHE A 197 15.34 -2.03 -2.57
C PHE A 197 15.73 -1.24 -3.81
N HIS A 198 15.19 -0.03 -3.95
CA HIS A 198 15.41 0.81 -5.14
C HIS A 198 16.88 1.23 -5.28
N PHE A 199 17.54 1.54 -4.17
CA PHE A 199 18.97 1.91 -4.15
C PHE A 199 19.90 0.73 -3.88
N GLY A 200 19.39 -0.50 -3.82
CA GLY A 200 20.18 -1.70 -3.60
C GLY A 200 20.85 -1.76 -2.22
N ILE A 201 20.33 -1.02 -1.24
CA ILE A 201 20.81 -1.04 0.15
C ILE A 201 20.60 -2.42 0.77
N LEU A 202 19.47 -3.04 0.43
CA LEU A 202 19.08 -4.38 0.85
C LEU A 202 18.62 -5.18 -0.37
N LYS A 203 19.10 -6.41 -0.53
CA LYS A 203 18.59 -7.33 -1.54
C LYS A 203 17.38 -8.09 -1.01
N ILE A 204 16.36 -8.24 -1.87
CA ILE A 204 15.13 -8.97 -1.52
C ILE A 204 15.45 -10.44 -1.20
N SER A 205 16.35 -11.09 -1.97
CA SER A 205 16.80 -12.45 -1.70
C SER A 205 17.36 -12.62 -0.30
N ASP A 206 18.27 -11.72 0.12
CA ASP A 206 18.93 -11.79 1.41
C ASP A 206 17.92 -11.57 2.55
N LEU A 207 16.96 -10.66 2.35
CA LEU A 207 15.85 -10.45 3.30
C LEU A 207 14.99 -11.71 3.43
N LYS A 208 14.62 -12.36 2.34
CA LYS A 208 13.81 -13.58 2.36
C LYS A 208 14.53 -14.74 3.03
N GLU A 209 15.82 -14.89 2.77
CA GLU A 209 16.65 -15.88 3.48
C GLU A 209 16.75 -15.61 4.99
N TYR A 210 16.85 -14.34 5.37
CA TYR A 210 16.83 -13.94 6.78
C TYR A 210 15.48 -14.29 7.42
N LEU A 211 14.36 -13.88 6.81
CA LEU A 211 13.01 -14.15 7.33
C LEU A 211 12.72 -15.64 7.44
N ALA A 212 13.15 -16.46 6.47
CA ALA A 212 13.00 -17.91 6.51
C ALA A 212 13.79 -18.59 7.66
N ARG A 213 14.86 -17.96 8.17
CA ARG A 213 15.62 -18.45 9.33
C ARG A 213 15.02 -18.02 10.67
N GLU A 214 14.34 -16.88 10.66
CA GLU A 214 13.72 -16.32 11.88
C GLU A 214 12.33 -16.91 12.18
N GLY A 215 11.74 -17.70 11.27
CA GLY A 215 10.44 -18.37 11.42
C GLY A 215 9.36 -17.80 10.57
#